data_e1a07ebeba6ce6fa598b43e7aaf3a640
#
_entry.id   e1a07ebeba6ce6fa598b43e7aaf3a640
#
_cell.length_a   1.000
_cell.length_b   1.000
_cell.length_c   1.000
_cell.angle_alpha   90.00
_cell.angle_beta   90.00
_cell.angle_gamma   90.00
#
_symmetry.space_group_name_H-M   'P 1'
#
loop_
_entity.id
_entity.type
_entity.pdbx_description
1 polymer ?
#
loop_
_entity_poly.entity_id
_entity_poly.type
_entity_poly.pdbx_seq_one_letter_code
_entity_poly.pdbx_strand_id
1 'polypeptide(L)'
;MKTIITIGCQYGSAGHSIGKILADDLGIKYYDKELLERAAKDSGLCQELFENHDEKPTNSFLYSLVMDSYSFGYGSTMMDMPLNQKVFLAQFDAIKKISQDGPCVIVGRCADYALEENPNVLSIFIKADMQDRIRRIAKLYDLSDAKAKDKITKIDKQRASYYNYYTSKRWGEVDSYDLCLNSSVFGIDGTVDMIKQAIEVKEAGIRKIFSI
;
A
#
# COMPACT_ATOMS: atom_id res chain seq x y z
N MET A 1 -6.84 -14.24 15.94
CA MET A 1 -6.41 -13.80 14.61
C MET A 1 -4.95 -13.37 14.65
N LYS A 2 -4.12 -13.84 13.70
CA LYS A 2 -2.68 -13.48 13.59
C LYS A 2 -2.36 -12.84 12.25
N THR A 3 -3.31 -12.86 11.32
CA THR A 3 -3.07 -12.46 9.94
C THR A 3 -2.95 -10.95 9.82
N ILE A 4 -1.89 -10.52 9.14
CA ILE A 4 -1.67 -9.15 8.67
C ILE A 4 -2.11 -9.10 7.22
N ILE A 5 -2.94 -8.14 6.87
CA ILE A 5 -3.50 -7.99 5.53
C ILE A 5 -2.81 -6.81 4.84
N THR A 6 -2.16 -7.05 3.71
CA THR A 6 -1.63 -6.00 2.86
C THR A 6 -2.49 -5.87 1.61
N ILE A 7 -2.86 -4.64 1.23
CA ILE A 7 -3.76 -4.38 0.11
C ILE A 7 -3.09 -3.47 -0.91
N GLY A 8 -2.70 -4.03 -2.06
CA GLY A 8 -2.45 -3.27 -3.28
C GLY A 8 -3.75 -3.02 -4.02
N CYS A 9 -3.92 -1.86 -4.66
CA CYS A 9 -5.18 -1.58 -5.35
C CYS A 9 -5.05 -0.58 -6.50
N GLN A 10 -5.86 -0.77 -7.54
CA GLN A 10 -6.04 0.21 -8.59
C GLN A 10 -6.76 1.45 -8.06
N TYR A 11 -6.44 2.63 -8.59
CA TYR A 11 -7.12 3.86 -8.21
C TYR A 11 -8.59 3.83 -8.64
N GLY A 12 -9.48 4.09 -7.69
CA GLY A 12 -10.93 4.00 -7.92
C GLY A 12 -11.53 2.59 -7.74
N SER A 13 -10.75 1.55 -7.42
CA SER A 13 -11.27 0.20 -7.14
C SER A 13 -11.90 0.02 -5.76
N ALA A 14 -12.01 1.07 -4.96
CA ALA A 14 -12.46 1.06 -3.57
C ALA A 14 -11.53 0.33 -2.57
N GLY A 15 -10.28 0.03 -2.93
CA GLY A 15 -9.37 -0.70 -2.04
C GLY A 15 -9.20 -0.10 -0.65
N HIS A 16 -9.15 1.24 -0.53
CA HIS A 16 -9.11 1.94 0.76
C HIS A 16 -10.39 1.73 1.59
N SER A 17 -11.56 1.87 0.96
CA SER A 17 -12.85 1.65 1.64
C SER A 17 -12.99 0.20 2.10
N ILE A 18 -12.61 -0.75 1.24
CA ILE A 18 -12.62 -2.19 1.55
C ILE A 18 -11.68 -2.48 2.72
N GLY A 19 -10.44 -1.95 2.69
CA GLY A 19 -9.47 -2.14 3.75
C GLY A 19 -9.95 -1.56 5.09
N LYS A 20 -10.59 -0.39 5.07
CA LYS A 20 -11.13 0.23 6.28
C LYS A 20 -12.30 -0.58 6.87
N ILE A 21 -13.29 -0.95 6.05
CA ILE A 21 -14.42 -1.78 6.49
C ILE A 21 -13.91 -3.11 7.04
N LEU A 22 -12.97 -3.75 6.35
CA LEU A 22 -12.37 -5.00 6.80
C LEU A 22 -11.72 -4.85 8.18
N ALA A 23 -10.96 -3.78 8.41
CA ALA A 23 -10.30 -3.53 9.68
C ALA A 23 -11.32 -3.26 10.80
N ASP A 24 -12.34 -2.45 10.50
CA ASP A 24 -13.42 -2.15 11.46
C ASP A 24 -14.19 -3.44 11.84
N ASP A 25 -14.55 -4.28 10.87
CA ASP A 25 -15.27 -5.54 11.08
C ASP A 25 -14.45 -6.56 11.88
N LEU A 26 -13.14 -6.58 11.70
CA LEU A 26 -12.23 -7.50 12.40
C LEU A 26 -11.74 -6.94 13.74
N GLY A 27 -12.04 -5.68 14.05
CA GLY A 27 -11.57 -5.01 15.26
C GLY A 27 -10.05 -4.84 15.31
N ILE A 28 -9.40 -4.64 14.15
CA ILE A 28 -7.94 -4.49 14.02
C ILE A 28 -7.56 -3.12 13.49
N LYS A 29 -6.28 -2.75 13.64
CA LYS A 29 -5.79 -1.45 13.19
C LYS A 29 -5.77 -1.35 11.66
N TYR A 30 -6.08 -0.16 11.15
CA TYR A 30 -5.97 0.20 9.74
C TYR A 30 -4.86 1.22 9.55
N TYR A 31 -3.99 0.99 8.59
CA TYR A 31 -2.86 1.87 8.28
C TYR A 31 -2.88 2.27 6.79
N ASP A 32 -2.97 3.58 6.57
CA ASP A 32 -2.81 4.24 5.29
C ASP A 32 -2.12 5.59 5.53
N LYS A 33 -2.89 6.62 5.85
CA LYS A 33 -2.34 7.93 6.20
C LYS A 33 -1.52 7.89 7.49
N GLU A 34 -1.96 7.09 8.48
CA GLU A 34 -1.23 6.91 9.74
C GLU A 34 0.15 6.29 9.55
N LEU A 35 0.31 5.44 8.54
CA LEU A 35 1.62 4.87 8.21
C LEU A 35 2.62 5.96 7.82
N LEU A 36 2.19 6.93 7.00
CA LEU A 36 3.03 8.07 6.63
C LEU A 36 3.41 8.91 7.85
N GLU A 37 2.46 9.18 8.73
CA GLU A 37 2.69 9.94 9.96
C GLU A 37 3.69 9.22 10.87
N ARG A 38 3.54 7.91 11.02
CA ARG A 38 4.46 7.10 11.82
C ARG A 38 5.85 7.04 11.18
N ALA A 39 5.94 6.82 9.88
CA ALA A 39 7.21 6.80 9.16
C ALA A 39 7.93 8.15 9.25
N ALA A 40 7.20 9.26 9.08
CA ALA A 40 7.75 10.61 9.22
C ALA A 40 8.29 10.85 10.64
N LYS A 41 7.55 10.45 11.66
CA LYS A 41 7.95 10.59 13.07
C LYS A 41 9.19 9.76 13.40
N ASP A 42 9.23 8.50 12.94
CA ASP A 42 10.33 7.58 13.23
C ASP A 42 11.62 7.96 12.49
N SER A 43 11.51 8.56 11.30
CA SER A 43 12.66 8.97 10.49
C SER A 43 13.18 10.39 10.82
N GLY A 44 12.44 11.17 11.62
CA GLY A 44 12.75 12.59 11.88
C GLY A 44 12.50 13.52 10.69
N LEU A 45 11.87 13.02 9.61
CA LEU A 45 11.45 13.84 8.47
C LEU A 45 10.14 14.57 8.76
N CYS A 46 10.00 15.77 8.22
CA CYS A 46 8.75 16.51 8.30
C CYS A 46 7.66 15.77 7.50
N GLN A 47 6.47 15.66 8.07
CA GLN A 47 5.33 14.99 7.47
C GLN A 47 5.00 15.51 6.05
N GLU A 48 5.14 16.82 5.81
CA GLU A 48 4.90 17.45 4.51
C GLU A 48 5.82 16.88 3.40
N LEU A 49 7.04 16.44 3.75
CA LEU A 49 7.97 15.83 2.80
C LEU A 49 7.48 14.45 2.36
N PHE A 50 6.90 13.67 3.26
CA PHE A 50 6.30 12.37 2.92
C PHE A 50 5.04 12.54 2.06
N GLU A 51 4.15 13.45 2.40
CA GLU A 51 2.92 13.71 1.63
C GLU A 51 3.21 14.15 0.20
N ASN A 52 4.27 14.93 -0.02
CA ASN A 52 4.65 15.43 -1.34
C ASN A 52 5.45 14.43 -2.18
N HIS A 53 6.14 13.45 -1.55
CA HIS A 53 7.02 12.49 -2.22
C HIS A 53 6.45 11.09 -2.28
N ASP A 54 5.36 10.84 -1.57
CA ASP A 54 4.71 9.56 -1.57
C ASP A 54 4.17 9.22 -2.97
N GLU A 55 4.67 8.13 -3.53
CA GLU A 55 4.35 7.64 -4.88
C GLU A 55 4.78 8.57 -6.06
N LYS A 56 5.73 9.52 -5.86
CA LYS A 56 6.25 10.36 -6.96
C LYS A 56 7.75 10.13 -7.19
N PRO A 57 8.21 10.05 -8.45
CA PRO A 57 9.63 10.15 -8.79
C PRO A 57 10.09 11.62 -8.60
N THR A 58 11.28 11.82 -8.07
CA THR A 58 11.79 13.14 -7.63
C THR A 58 12.03 14.17 -8.70
N ASN A 59 11.89 15.44 -8.29
CA ASN A 59 12.58 16.59 -8.87
C ASN A 59 13.55 17.22 -7.86
N SER A 60 14.70 17.62 -8.36
CA SER A 60 15.96 17.98 -7.73
C SER A 60 15.97 19.08 -6.64
N PHE A 61 14.92 19.88 -6.49
CA PHE A 61 14.94 21.08 -5.63
C PHE A 61 14.77 20.77 -4.12
N LEU A 62 14.01 19.72 -3.76
CA LEU A 62 13.80 19.32 -2.37
C LEU A 62 15.01 18.56 -1.78
N TYR A 63 15.91 18.10 -2.64
CA TYR A 63 17.14 17.43 -2.24
C TYR A 63 18.05 18.32 -1.38
N SER A 64 18.16 19.60 -1.71
CA SER A 64 19.04 20.54 -0.99
C SER A 64 18.52 20.94 0.40
N LEU A 65 17.19 20.98 0.58
CA LEU A 65 16.57 21.43 1.84
C LEU A 65 16.66 20.39 2.96
N VAL A 66 16.68 19.09 2.58
CA VAL A 66 16.70 17.98 3.54
C VAL A 66 18.10 17.60 3.96
N MET A 67 19.11 17.90 3.13
CA MET A 67 20.51 17.62 3.44
C MET A 67 21.01 18.36 4.69
N ASP A 68 20.53 19.58 4.94
CA ASP A 68 20.91 20.35 6.12
C ASP A 68 20.33 19.79 7.44
N SER A 69 19.14 19.18 7.39
CA SER A 69 18.46 18.66 8.58
C SER A 69 18.94 17.27 9.01
N TYR A 70 19.48 16.47 8.07
CA TYR A 70 19.94 15.09 8.32
C TYR A 70 21.37 15.00 8.85
N SER A 71 22.11 16.11 8.84
CA SER A 71 23.51 16.17 9.26
C SER A 71 23.75 15.82 10.73
N PHE A 72 22.71 15.72 11.54
CA PHE A 72 22.85 15.61 12.99
C PHE A 72 22.54 14.23 13.63
N GLY A 73 22.17 13.17 12.89
CA GLY A 73 21.71 11.97 13.58
C GLY A 73 21.89 10.58 12.98
N TYR A 74 22.30 10.42 11.74
CA TYR A 74 22.49 9.09 11.14
C TYR A 74 23.84 8.97 10.43
N GLY A 75 24.51 7.82 10.62
CA GLY A 75 25.88 7.60 10.17
C GLY A 75 26.12 7.86 8.68
N SER A 76 27.34 8.14 8.30
CA SER A 76 27.82 8.66 7.02
C SER A 76 27.35 7.96 5.73
N THR A 77 26.83 6.76 5.80
CA THR A 77 26.36 5.98 4.64
C THR A 77 24.99 6.42 4.11
N MET A 78 24.17 7.11 4.90
CA MET A 78 22.86 7.62 4.46
C MET A 78 22.92 9.02 3.81
N MET A 79 24.02 9.72 3.92
CA MET A 79 24.15 11.10 3.43
C MET A 79 24.00 11.21 1.90
N ASP A 80 24.50 10.24 1.14
CA ASP A 80 24.50 10.28 -0.34
C ASP A 80 23.26 9.65 -0.99
N MET A 81 22.30 9.19 -0.18
CA MET A 81 21.13 8.47 -0.70
C MET A 81 20.04 9.44 -1.17
N PRO A 82 19.44 9.23 -2.37
CA PRO A 82 18.31 10.02 -2.85
C PRO A 82 17.14 10.07 -1.86
N LEU A 83 16.48 11.23 -1.75
CA LEU A 83 15.38 11.43 -0.81
C LEU A 83 14.27 10.38 -0.91
N ASN A 84 13.87 10.01 -2.14
CA ASN A 84 12.86 8.96 -2.36
C ASN A 84 13.25 7.63 -1.75
N GLN A 85 14.54 7.29 -1.82
CA GLN A 85 15.02 6.04 -1.25
C GLN A 85 15.01 6.09 0.28
N LYS A 86 15.33 7.26 0.87
CA LYS A 86 15.23 7.48 2.32
C LYS A 86 13.77 7.35 2.79
N VAL A 87 12.83 7.97 2.05
CA VAL A 87 11.39 7.87 2.33
C VAL A 87 10.91 6.41 2.24
N PHE A 88 11.31 5.70 1.18
CA PHE A 88 10.97 4.28 1.03
C PHE A 88 11.48 3.44 2.20
N LEU A 89 12.76 3.58 2.58
CA LEU A 89 13.34 2.84 3.70
C LEU A 89 12.65 3.18 5.03
N ALA A 90 12.34 4.44 5.29
CA ALA A 90 11.61 4.84 6.50
C ALA A 90 10.20 4.23 6.55
N GLN A 91 9.50 4.19 5.42
CA GLN A 91 8.20 3.50 5.32
C GLN A 91 8.34 1.99 5.50
N PHE A 92 9.37 1.38 4.91
CA PHE A 92 9.67 -0.05 5.05
C PHE A 92 9.91 -0.43 6.51
N ASP A 93 10.74 0.32 7.23
CA ASP A 93 11.01 0.09 8.65
C ASP A 93 9.78 0.31 9.53
N ALA A 94 8.98 1.34 9.23
CA ALA A 94 7.73 1.59 9.94
C ALA A 94 6.73 0.45 9.74
N ILE A 95 6.61 -0.10 8.52
CA ILE A 95 5.76 -1.27 8.23
C ILE A 95 6.21 -2.48 9.05
N LYS A 96 7.51 -2.76 9.10
CA LYS A 96 8.06 -3.86 9.92
C LYS A 96 7.76 -3.67 11.41
N LYS A 97 7.91 -2.47 11.95
CA LYS A 97 7.55 -2.17 13.35
C LYS A 97 6.06 -2.33 13.61
N ILE A 98 5.21 -1.80 12.73
CA ILE A 98 3.74 -1.92 12.83
C ILE A 98 3.31 -3.38 12.84
N SER A 99 3.93 -4.22 12.02
CA SER A 99 3.61 -5.65 11.93
C SER A 99 3.87 -6.43 13.23
N GLN A 100 4.72 -5.91 14.11
CA GLN A 100 5.02 -6.50 15.43
C GLN A 100 3.95 -6.15 16.48
N ASP A 101 3.16 -5.10 16.26
CA ASP A 101 2.10 -4.67 17.18
C ASP A 101 0.86 -5.61 17.15
N GLY A 102 0.79 -6.54 16.18
CA GLY A 102 -0.30 -7.48 16.01
C GLY A 102 -0.99 -7.41 14.64
N PRO A 103 -2.16 -8.06 14.48
CA PRO A 103 -2.89 -8.07 13.23
C PRO A 103 -3.35 -6.67 12.84
N CYS A 104 -3.24 -6.37 11.54
CA CYS A 104 -3.63 -5.07 11.00
C CYS A 104 -3.91 -5.15 9.49
N VAL A 105 -4.54 -4.12 8.96
CA VAL A 105 -4.69 -3.89 7.51
C VAL A 105 -3.79 -2.75 7.10
N ILE A 106 -2.93 -2.96 6.10
CA ILE A 106 -2.02 -1.96 5.56
C ILE A 106 -2.32 -1.77 4.06
N VAL A 107 -2.59 -0.54 3.63
CA VAL A 107 -2.95 -0.25 2.23
C VAL A 107 -1.81 0.46 1.50
N GLY A 108 -1.28 -0.19 0.46
CA GLY A 108 -0.22 0.34 -0.41
C GLY A 108 1.19 0.28 0.20
N ARG A 109 2.08 1.18 -0.25
CA ARG A 109 3.47 1.39 0.26
C ARG A 109 4.38 0.17 0.16
N CYS A 110 4.13 -0.71 -0.80
CA CYS A 110 4.87 -1.97 -0.93
C CYS A 110 4.88 -2.81 0.38
N ALA A 111 3.79 -2.75 1.17
CA ALA A 111 3.71 -3.45 2.45
C ALA A 111 3.80 -4.97 2.29
N ASP A 112 3.29 -5.51 1.19
CA ASP A 112 3.43 -6.90 0.78
C ASP A 112 4.89 -7.31 0.60
N TYR A 113 5.72 -6.42 0.04
CA TYR A 113 7.15 -6.64 -0.11
C TYR A 113 7.91 -6.46 1.22
N ALA A 114 7.57 -5.42 1.98
CA ALA A 114 8.22 -5.19 3.28
C ALA A 114 8.02 -6.36 4.27
N LEU A 115 6.94 -7.12 4.10
CA LEU A 115 6.54 -8.22 4.98
C LEU A 115 6.57 -9.59 4.29
N GLU A 116 7.24 -9.74 3.14
CA GLU A 116 7.19 -10.98 2.35
C GLU A 116 7.73 -12.21 3.09
N GLU A 117 8.65 -12.03 4.02
CA GLU A 117 9.18 -13.11 4.86
C GLU A 117 8.27 -13.47 6.05
N ASN A 118 7.22 -12.68 6.31
CA ASN A 118 6.32 -12.94 7.44
C ASN A 118 5.21 -13.92 7.03
N PRO A 119 5.19 -15.15 7.57
CA PRO A 119 4.23 -16.19 7.18
C PRO A 119 2.77 -15.84 7.53
N ASN A 120 2.54 -14.85 8.39
CA ASN A 120 1.21 -14.41 8.77
C ASN A 120 0.63 -13.34 7.82
N VAL A 121 1.37 -12.91 6.81
CA VAL A 121 0.86 -11.93 5.83
C VAL A 121 -0.05 -12.59 4.81
N LEU A 122 -1.16 -11.95 4.49
CA LEU A 122 -2.00 -12.21 3.34
C LEU A 122 -1.94 -10.98 2.43
N SER A 123 -1.27 -11.13 1.29
CA SER A 123 -1.12 -10.07 0.30
C SER A 123 -2.26 -10.11 -0.73
N ILE A 124 -2.96 -8.97 -0.87
CA ILE A 124 -4.17 -8.89 -1.70
C ILE A 124 -4.02 -7.76 -2.71
N PHE A 125 -4.48 -8.00 -3.95
CA PHE A 125 -4.65 -6.95 -4.94
C PHE A 125 -6.11 -6.75 -5.30
N ILE A 126 -6.61 -5.51 -5.22
CA ILE A 126 -7.98 -5.15 -5.56
C ILE A 126 -8.00 -4.35 -6.85
N LYS A 127 -8.59 -4.93 -7.88
CA LYS A 127 -8.89 -4.28 -9.15
C LYS A 127 -10.36 -3.95 -9.29
N ALA A 128 -10.72 -3.14 -10.29
CA ALA A 128 -12.10 -2.94 -10.73
C ALA A 128 -12.15 -2.58 -12.22
N ASP A 129 -13.30 -2.75 -12.83
CA ASP A 129 -13.53 -2.41 -14.23
C ASP A 129 -13.40 -0.89 -14.44
N MET A 130 -12.82 -0.48 -15.55
CA MET A 130 -12.50 0.93 -15.80
C MET A 130 -13.75 1.83 -15.70
N GLN A 131 -14.90 1.37 -16.16
CA GLN A 131 -16.14 2.16 -16.10
C GLN A 131 -16.62 2.41 -14.66
N ASP A 132 -16.49 1.43 -13.78
CA ASP A 132 -16.86 1.60 -12.37
C ASP A 132 -15.90 2.53 -11.64
N ARG A 133 -14.63 2.42 -11.97
CA ARG A 133 -13.58 3.29 -11.45
C ARG A 133 -13.81 4.74 -11.90
N ILE A 134 -14.14 4.98 -13.18
CA ILE A 134 -14.46 6.29 -13.72
C ILE A 134 -15.67 6.86 -12.98
N ARG A 135 -16.78 6.12 -12.89
CA ARG A 135 -18.00 6.57 -12.20
C ARG A 135 -17.71 6.97 -10.75
N ARG A 136 -16.91 6.18 -10.02
CA ARG A 136 -16.55 6.46 -8.63
C ARG A 136 -15.69 7.72 -8.51
N ILE A 137 -14.67 7.87 -9.35
CA ILE A 137 -13.75 9.01 -9.30
C ILE A 137 -14.41 10.28 -9.80
N ALA A 138 -15.24 10.21 -10.85
CA ALA A 138 -16.02 11.33 -11.33
C ALA A 138 -16.95 11.89 -10.23
N LYS A 139 -17.68 10.99 -9.56
CA LYS A 139 -18.56 11.36 -8.44
C LYS A 139 -17.79 11.91 -7.23
N LEU A 140 -16.66 11.32 -6.88
CA LEU A 140 -15.91 11.70 -5.67
C LEU A 140 -15.25 13.08 -5.79
N TYR A 141 -14.83 13.45 -6.99
CA TYR A 141 -14.08 14.69 -7.24
C TYR A 141 -14.80 15.69 -8.12
N ASP A 142 -16.07 15.46 -8.43
CA ASP A 142 -16.88 16.30 -9.34
C ASP A 142 -16.17 16.53 -10.69
N LEU A 143 -15.75 15.45 -11.33
CA LEU A 143 -15.02 15.47 -12.59
C LEU A 143 -15.87 14.91 -13.72
N SER A 144 -15.59 15.35 -14.97
CA SER A 144 -16.08 14.64 -16.15
C SER A 144 -15.42 13.26 -16.26
N ASP A 145 -16.11 12.32 -16.92
CA ASP A 145 -15.60 10.96 -17.14
C ASP A 145 -14.21 10.92 -17.79
N ALA A 146 -13.97 11.81 -18.76
CA ALA A 146 -12.68 11.93 -19.42
C ALA A 146 -11.57 12.33 -18.42
N LYS A 147 -11.81 13.36 -17.60
CA LYS A 147 -10.85 13.80 -16.58
C LYS A 147 -10.65 12.76 -15.50
N ALA A 148 -11.70 12.03 -15.12
CA ALA A 148 -11.61 10.93 -14.18
C ALA A 148 -10.75 9.79 -14.73
N LYS A 149 -10.94 9.40 -15.99
CA LYS A 149 -10.13 8.40 -16.69
C LYS A 149 -8.65 8.79 -16.75
N ASP A 150 -8.36 10.03 -17.13
CA ASP A 150 -6.98 10.53 -17.19
C ASP A 150 -6.31 10.49 -15.82
N LYS A 151 -7.04 10.92 -14.76
CA LYS A 151 -6.56 10.86 -13.37
C LYS A 151 -6.27 9.43 -12.93
N ILE A 152 -7.18 8.48 -13.23
CA ILE A 152 -7.01 7.06 -12.93
C ILE A 152 -5.75 6.51 -13.60
N THR A 153 -5.61 6.73 -14.90
CA THR A 153 -4.47 6.22 -15.68
C THR A 153 -3.15 6.77 -15.17
N LYS A 154 -3.12 8.07 -14.84
CA LYS A 154 -1.92 8.72 -14.29
C LYS A 154 -1.51 8.15 -12.94
N ILE A 155 -2.47 7.97 -12.02
CA ILE A 155 -2.19 7.46 -10.67
C ILE A 155 -1.77 5.99 -10.73
N ASP A 156 -2.47 5.16 -11.52
CA ASP A 156 -2.08 3.74 -11.67
C ASP A 156 -0.68 3.60 -12.26
N LYS A 157 -0.32 4.43 -13.24
CA LYS A 157 1.03 4.45 -13.80
C LYS A 157 2.08 4.84 -12.75
N GLN A 158 1.77 5.82 -11.90
CA GLN A 158 2.66 6.22 -10.80
C GLN A 158 2.85 5.08 -9.80
N ARG A 159 1.75 4.41 -9.38
CA ARG A 159 1.79 3.27 -8.46
C ARG A 159 2.59 2.10 -9.03
N ALA A 160 2.33 1.74 -10.29
CA ALA A 160 3.06 0.69 -10.98
C ALA A 160 4.56 1.01 -11.07
N SER A 161 4.93 2.25 -11.46
CA SER A 161 6.34 2.66 -11.55
C SER A 161 7.03 2.59 -10.19
N TYR A 162 6.37 3.07 -9.13
CA TYR A 162 6.90 3.02 -7.75
C TYR A 162 7.09 1.58 -7.27
N TYR A 163 6.05 0.76 -7.36
CA TYR A 163 6.07 -0.63 -6.90
C TYR A 163 7.14 -1.45 -7.65
N ASN A 164 7.13 -1.39 -8.99
CA ASN A 164 8.06 -2.15 -9.82
C ASN A 164 9.52 -1.76 -9.58
N TYR A 165 9.78 -0.48 -9.28
CA TYR A 165 11.13 0.00 -9.01
C TYR A 165 11.68 -0.52 -7.67
N TYR A 166 10.86 -0.49 -6.61
CA TYR A 166 11.32 -0.82 -5.27
C TYR A 166 11.21 -2.30 -4.89
N THR A 167 10.35 -3.07 -5.55
CA THR A 167 10.07 -4.46 -5.15
C THR A 167 10.63 -5.50 -6.11
N SER A 168 11.08 -5.12 -7.30
CA SER A 168 11.41 -6.05 -8.40
C SER A 168 10.27 -6.98 -8.82
N LYS A 169 9.06 -6.76 -8.28
CA LYS A 169 7.81 -7.41 -8.66
C LYS A 169 7.02 -6.53 -9.64
N ARG A 170 5.90 -7.02 -10.13
CA ARG A 170 5.03 -6.27 -11.04
C ARG A 170 3.71 -5.92 -10.39
N TRP A 171 3.40 -4.64 -10.35
CA TRP A 171 2.17 -4.14 -9.76
C TRP A 171 0.93 -4.65 -10.50
N GLY A 172 0.02 -5.29 -9.77
CA GLY A 172 -1.24 -5.83 -10.31
C GLY A 172 -1.11 -7.15 -11.06
N GLU A 173 0.08 -7.74 -11.16
CA GLU A 173 0.28 -9.08 -11.71
C GLU A 173 -0.06 -10.14 -10.64
N VAL A 174 -0.71 -11.22 -11.09
CA VAL A 174 -1.20 -12.27 -10.18
C VAL A 174 -0.09 -12.92 -9.35
N ASP A 175 1.09 -13.07 -9.91
CA ASP A 175 2.24 -13.71 -9.25
C ASP A 175 2.83 -12.85 -8.12
N SER A 176 2.42 -11.59 -8.02
CA SER A 176 2.89 -10.67 -6.98
C SER A 176 2.06 -10.70 -5.69
N TYR A 177 0.91 -11.40 -5.70
CA TYR A 177 -0.06 -11.38 -4.59
C TYR A 177 -0.65 -12.76 -4.32
N ASP A 178 -1.04 -13.02 -3.07
CA ASP A 178 -1.73 -14.27 -2.70
C ASP A 178 -3.16 -14.33 -3.21
N LEU A 179 -3.83 -13.17 -3.35
CA LEU A 179 -5.23 -13.07 -3.77
C LEU A 179 -5.46 -11.82 -4.63
N CYS A 180 -6.10 -12.00 -5.78
CA CYS A 180 -6.51 -10.90 -6.66
C CYS A 180 -8.04 -10.87 -6.79
N LEU A 181 -8.68 -9.76 -6.40
CA LEU A 181 -10.13 -9.61 -6.41
C LEU A 181 -10.60 -8.47 -7.32
N ASN A 182 -11.72 -8.69 -8.02
CA ASN A 182 -12.37 -7.66 -8.82
C ASN A 182 -13.59 -7.11 -8.07
N SER A 183 -13.47 -5.90 -7.50
CA SER A 183 -14.56 -5.26 -6.75
C SER A 183 -15.74 -4.82 -7.62
N SER A 184 -15.61 -4.80 -8.95
CA SER A 184 -16.77 -4.62 -9.84
C SER A 184 -17.69 -5.83 -9.87
N VAL A 185 -17.17 -7.03 -9.61
CA VAL A 185 -17.94 -8.28 -9.60
C VAL A 185 -18.63 -8.48 -8.26
N PHE A 186 -17.90 -8.28 -7.16
CA PHE A 186 -18.39 -8.61 -5.82
C PHE A 186 -18.99 -7.41 -5.06
N GLY A 187 -18.83 -6.19 -5.57
CA GLY A 187 -19.11 -4.99 -4.78
C GLY A 187 -18.10 -4.81 -3.64
N ILE A 188 -18.31 -3.78 -2.83
CA ILE A 188 -17.44 -3.50 -1.67
C ILE A 188 -17.64 -4.59 -0.60
N ASP A 189 -18.89 -4.83 -0.20
CA ASP A 189 -19.22 -5.75 0.89
C ASP A 189 -18.86 -7.20 0.54
N GLY A 190 -19.19 -7.66 -0.65
CA GLY A 190 -18.82 -9.01 -1.08
C GLY A 190 -17.31 -9.20 -1.23
N THR A 191 -16.55 -8.13 -1.56
CA THR A 191 -15.09 -8.19 -1.56
C THR A 191 -14.54 -8.32 -0.14
N VAL A 192 -15.11 -7.61 0.83
CA VAL A 192 -14.78 -7.76 2.26
C VAL A 192 -15.06 -9.18 2.74
N ASP A 193 -16.22 -9.75 2.41
CA ASP A 193 -16.58 -11.11 2.81
C ASP A 193 -15.63 -12.16 2.23
N MET A 194 -15.24 -12.02 0.96
CA MET A 194 -14.26 -12.91 0.33
C MET A 194 -12.90 -12.85 1.03
N ILE A 195 -12.47 -11.65 1.45
CA ILE A 195 -11.22 -11.50 2.18
C ILE A 195 -11.31 -12.15 3.57
N LYS A 196 -12.43 -11.98 4.29
CA LYS A 196 -12.65 -12.64 5.59
C LYS A 196 -12.56 -14.16 5.47
N GLN A 197 -13.19 -14.74 4.46
CA GLN A 197 -13.12 -16.18 4.21
C GLN A 197 -11.67 -16.62 3.90
N ALA A 198 -10.91 -15.86 3.11
CA ALA A 198 -9.52 -16.17 2.83
C ALA A 198 -8.67 -16.16 4.10
N ILE A 199 -8.93 -15.20 5.02
CA ILE A 199 -8.26 -15.14 6.32
C ILE A 199 -8.58 -16.38 7.15
N GLU A 200 -9.84 -16.79 7.25
CA GLU A 200 -10.25 -17.98 7.97
C GLU A 200 -9.58 -19.24 7.45
N VAL A 201 -9.53 -19.42 6.12
CA VAL A 201 -8.86 -20.54 5.47
C VAL A 201 -7.36 -20.54 5.78
N LYS A 202 -6.71 -19.36 5.71
CA LYS A 202 -5.29 -19.23 6.03
C LYS A 202 -5.00 -19.57 7.49
N GLU A 203 -5.82 -19.08 8.43
CA GLU A 203 -5.63 -19.31 9.87
C GLU A 203 -5.98 -20.74 10.30
N ALA A 204 -6.92 -21.39 9.63
CA ALA A 204 -7.23 -22.80 9.87
C ALA A 204 -6.09 -23.76 9.51
N GLY A 205 -4.99 -23.24 8.92
CA GLY A 205 -3.82 -24.05 8.62
C GLY A 205 -4.05 -25.09 7.52
N ILE A 206 -5.07 -24.92 6.68
CA ILE A 206 -5.31 -25.80 5.52
C ILE A 206 -4.26 -25.51 4.45
N ARG A 207 -3.00 -25.72 4.80
CA ARG A 207 -1.93 -25.93 3.83
C ARG A 207 -2.07 -27.33 3.28
N LYS A 208 -2.97 -27.54 2.35
CA LYS A 208 -2.79 -28.64 1.40
C LYS A 208 -1.60 -28.24 0.51
N ILE A 209 -0.39 -28.48 1.00
CA ILE A 209 0.78 -28.59 0.14
C ILE A 209 0.42 -29.73 -0.80
N PHE A 210 0.38 -29.48 -2.09
CA PHE A 210 0.32 -30.52 -3.09
C PHE A 210 1.61 -31.34 -2.93
N SER A 211 1.53 -32.41 -2.16
CA SER A 211 2.49 -33.51 -2.23
C SER A 211 2.15 -34.24 -3.51
N ILE A 212 2.88 -33.97 -4.56
CA ILE A 212 3.00 -34.85 -5.73
C ILE A 212 3.96 -35.98 -5.37
#